data_5cf44eec4a504888750172922f57e0f9
#
_entry.id   5cf44eec4a504888750172922f57e0f9
#
_cell.length_a   1.000
_cell.length_b   1.000
_cell.length_c   1.000
_cell.angle_alpha   90.00
_cell.angle_beta   90.00
_cell.angle_gamma   90.00
#
_symmetry.space_group_name_H-M   'P 1'
#
loop_
_entity.id
_entity.type
_entity.pdbx_description
1 polymer ?
#
loop_
_entity_poly.entity_id
_entity_poly.type
_entity_poly.pdbx_seq_one_letter_code
_entity_poly.pdbx_strand_id
1 'polypeptide(L)'
;LHAAIPPERVQQAHTAGEILGDDVWKEFPWVSCSHGLGGHLHAMPVSTDPVEGILNRTWRPALAVTGAAGFPSIDSAGNVLRPKTTFKLSMRIPPTVDGKMATSAMRKALTENPPYNAKVSFDADCGATGWNAPETASWLKSALAQASVQSYGREVAWIGEGGTIPFMNMLGER
;
A
#
# COMPACT_ATOMS: atom_id res chain seq x y z
N LEU A 1 3.76 -2.75 -13.32
CA LEU A 1 2.75 -3.01 -12.28
C LEU A 1 1.67 -1.91 -12.16
N HIS A 2 1.59 -1.01 -13.15
CA HIS A 2 0.54 0.00 -13.20
C HIS A 2 -0.74 -0.62 -13.77
N ALA A 3 -1.66 -1.01 -12.90
CA ALA A 3 -3.04 -1.27 -13.29
C ALA A 3 -3.79 0.06 -13.39
N ALA A 4 -4.65 0.21 -14.41
CA ALA A 4 -5.54 1.37 -14.49
C ALA A 4 -6.43 1.39 -13.25
N ILE A 5 -6.57 2.57 -12.65
CA ILE A 5 -7.47 2.74 -11.50
C ILE A 5 -8.89 2.85 -12.04
N PRO A 6 -9.82 1.96 -11.63
CA PRO A 6 -11.21 2.06 -12.06
C PRO A 6 -11.83 3.42 -11.67
N PRO A 7 -12.65 4.05 -12.55
CA PRO A 7 -13.23 5.35 -12.28
C PRO A 7 -14.02 5.43 -10.97
N GLU A 8 -14.72 4.36 -10.60
CA GLU A 8 -15.47 4.26 -9.35
C GLU A 8 -14.56 4.32 -8.12
N ARG A 9 -13.32 3.82 -8.21
CA ARG A 9 -12.34 3.91 -7.12
C ARG A 9 -11.79 5.31 -6.97
N VAL A 10 -11.60 6.00 -8.08
CA VAL A 10 -11.23 7.43 -8.07
C VAL A 10 -12.34 8.25 -7.42
N GLN A 11 -13.60 8.02 -7.80
CA GLN A 11 -14.74 8.71 -7.20
C GLN A 11 -14.87 8.44 -5.70
N GLN A 12 -14.68 7.19 -5.27
CA GLN A 12 -14.65 6.83 -3.84
C GLN A 12 -13.55 7.57 -3.08
N ALA A 13 -12.36 7.69 -3.68
CA ALA A 13 -11.25 8.43 -3.08
C ALA A 13 -11.55 9.93 -2.96
N HIS A 14 -12.20 10.53 -3.95
CA HIS A 14 -12.66 11.92 -3.88
C HIS A 14 -13.65 12.12 -2.73
N THR A 15 -14.71 11.31 -2.66
CA THR A 15 -15.71 11.39 -1.60
C THR A 15 -15.09 11.19 -0.21
N ALA A 16 -14.21 10.21 -0.08
CA ALA A 16 -13.50 9.97 1.18
C ALA A 16 -12.56 11.13 1.54
N GLY A 17 -11.86 11.70 0.57
CA GLY A 17 -10.99 12.86 0.77
C GLY A 17 -11.76 14.10 1.21
N GLU A 18 -12.94 14.36 0.66
CA GLU A 18 -13.82 15.45 1.06
C GLU A 18 -14.35 15.28 2.50
N ILE A 19 -14.67 14.03 2.89
CA ILE A 19 -15.18 13.73 4.23
C ILE A 19 -14.07 13.80 5.29
N LEU A 20 -12.93 13.22 5.00
CA LEU A 20 -11.81 13.12 5.93
C LEU A 20 -11.00 14.41 5.99
N GLY A 21 -10.94 15.18 4.89
CA GLY A 21 -10.11 16.36 4.80
C GLY A 21 -8.69 16.10 5.32
N ASP A 22 -8.19 16.94 6.22
CA ASP A 22 -6.87 16.77 6.84
C ASP A 22 -6.76 15.50 7.72
N ASP A 23 -7.87 14.89 8.12
CA ASP A 23 -7.88 13.65 8.89
C ASP A 23 -7.45 12.43 8.08
N VAL A 24 -7.43 12.53 6.74
CA VAL A 24 -6.82 11.51 5.87
C VAL A 24 -5.45 11.10 6.36
N TRP A 25 -4.65 12.04 6.84
CA TRP A 25 -3.29 11.79 7.29
C TRP A 25 -3.22 11.05 8.61
N LYS A 26 -4.26 11.11 9.43
CA LYS A 26 -4.36 10.37 10.69
C LYS A 26 -4.57 8.87 10.46
N GLU A 27 -5.18 8.52 9.34
CA GLU A 27 -5.39 7.13 8.92
C GLU A 27 -4.11 6.45 8.38
N PHE A 28 -3.03 7.21 8.20
CA PHE A 28 -1.75 6.68 7.75
C PHE A 28 -0.79 6.52 8.95
N PRO A 29 -0.56 5.29 9.46
CA PRO A 29 0.24 5.06 10.66
C PRO A 29 1.67 5.61 10.57
N TRP A 30 2.24 5.62 9.38
CA TRP A 30 3.58 6.16 9.12
C TRP A 30 3.62 7.69 9.06
N VAL A 31 2.51 8.36 8.83
CA VAL A 31 2.39 9.82 8.96
C VAL A 31 2.01 10.19 10.38
N SER A 32 1.13 9.41 11.03
CA SER A 32 0.74 9.65 12.40
C SER A 32 1.89 9.49 13.39
N CYS A 33 2.88 8.63 13.09
CA CYS A 33 4.12 8.58 13.85
C CYS A 33 4.88 9.90 13.85
N SER A 34 4.78 10.70 12.80
CA SER A 34 5.38 12.02 12.75
C SER A 34 4.62 13.08 13.57
N HIS A 35 3.32 12.91 13.75
CA HIS A 35 2.46 13.82 14.51
C HIS A 35 2.33 13.43 15.99
N GLY A 36 2.42 12.13 16.31
CA GLY A 36 2.23 11.61 17.66
C GLY A 36 3.46 11.69 18.57
N LEU A 37 4.66 11.90 18.03
CA LEU A 37 5.92 11.90 18.78
C LEU A 37 6.51 13.31 18.98
N GLY A 38 5.68 14.29 19.17
CA GLY A 38 6.13 15.60 19.68
C GLY A 38 6.99 16.42 18.71
N GLY A 39 6.62 16.50 17.47
CA GLY A 39 7.01 17.63 16.61
C GLY A 39 8.42 17.60 15.99
N HIS A 40 9.13 16.48 16.01
CA HIS A 40 10.50 16.45 15.50
C HIS A 40 10.70 15.81 14.12
N LEU A 41 9.66 15.24 13.53
CA LEU A 41 9.76 14.68 12.19
C LEU A 41 9.05 15.59 11.19
N HIS A 42 9.81 16.41 10.51
CA HIS A 42 9.34 17.24 9.39
C HIS A 42 9.09 16.43 8.09
N ALA A 43 8.76 15.14 8.23
CA ALA A 43 8.41 14.32 7.09
C ALA A 43 7.08 14.81 6.52
N MET A 44 7.10 15.19 5.26
CA MET A 44 5.91 15.59 4.53
C MET A 44 5.39 14.40 3.72
N PRO A 45 4.07 14.29 3.50
CA PRO A 45 3.53 13.31 2.58
C PRO A 45 4.04 13.56 1.16
N VAL A 46 4.10 12.50 0.35
CA VAL A 46 4.52 12.58 -1.06
C VAL A 46 3.61 13.51 -1.88
N SER A 47 2.34 13.61 -1.47
CA SER A 47 1.36 14.53 -2.05
C SER A 47 0.56 15.17 -0.92
N THR A 48 0.21 16.43 -1.06
CA THR A 48 -0.72 17.15 -0.16
C THR A 48 -2.18 16.98 -0.58
N ASP A 49 -2.43 16.34 -1.72
CA ASP A 49 -3.78 16.01 -2.17
C ASP A 49 -4.29 14.77 -1.43
N PRO A 50 -5.38 14.86 -0.64
CA PRO A 50 -5.96 13.75 0.09
C PRO A 50 -6.40 12.59 -0.82
N VAL A 51 -6.89 12.89 -2.01
CA VAL A 51 -7.33 11.88 -3.00
C VAL A 51 -6.15 11.04 -3.45
N GLU A 52 -5.03 11.68 -3.78
CA GLU A 52 -3.79 11.02 -4.15
C GLU A 52 -3.26 10.17 -2.99
N GLY A 53 -3.35 10.67 -1.76
CA GLY A 53 -2.99 9.93 -0.55
C GLY A 53 -3.79 8.65 -0.40
N ILE A 54 -5.12 8.72 -0.55
CA ILE A 54 -6.01 7.55 -0.49
C ILE A 54 -5.70 6.56 -1.62
N LEU A 55 -5.53 7.02 -2.85
CA LEU A 55 -5.20 6.15 -3.98
C LEU A 55 -3.83 5.48 -3.83
N ASN A 56 -2.84 6.18 -3.31
CA ASN A 56 -1.52 5.63 -3.03
C ASN A 56 -1.57 4.52 -1.97
N ARG A 57 -2.45 4.66 -0.98
CA ARG A 57 -2.63 3.67 0.08
C ARG A 57 -3.44 2.46 -0.39
N THR A 58 -4.51 2.68 -1.13
CA THR A 58 -5.55 1.67 -1.39
C THR A 58 -5.38 0.94 -2.70
N TRP A 59 -4.80 1.60 -3.70
CA TRP A 59 -4.81 1.05 -5.06
C TRP A 59 -3.43 0.97 -5.73
N ARG A 60 -2.57 1.97 -5.53
CA ARG A 60 -1.27 2.01 -6.20
C ARG A 60 -0.26 1.05 -5.58
N PRO A 61 0.68 0.51 -6.38
CA PRO A 61 1.75 -0.31 -5.83
C PRO A 61 2.64 0.54 -4.90
N ALA A 62 3.06 -0.07 -3.79
CA ALA A 62 3.98 0.56 -2.86
C ALA A 62 5.08 -0.42 -2.46
N LEU A 63 6.32 0.04 -2.49
CA LEU A 63 7.50 -0.73 -2.10
C LEU A 63 8.08 -0.18 -0.80
N ALA A 64 8.29 -1.07 0.17
CA ALA A 64 8.95 -0.74 1.42
C ALA A 64 10.18 -1.64 1.63
N VAL A 65 11.26 -1.06 2.15
CA VAL A 65 12.39 -1.80 2.70
C VAL A 65 12.08 -2.06 4.16
N THR A 66 11.81 -3.33 4.50
CA THR A 66 11.39 -3.74 5.85
C THR A 66 12.53 -4.32 6.68
N GLY A 67 13.69 -4.49 6.09
CA GLY A 67 14.88 -4.93 6.80
C GLY A 67 16.12 -4.80 5.94
N ALA A 68 17.28 -4.65 6.60
CA ALA A 68 18.58 -4.57 5.96
C ALA A 68 19.61 -5.35 6.79
N ALA A 69 20.54 -6.01 6.11
CA ALA A 69 21.66 -6.71 6.73
C ALA A 69 22.94 -6.49 5.91
N GLY A 70 24.09 -6.71 6.54
CA GLY A 70 25.41 -6.46 5.93
C GLY A 70 25.93 -5.05 6.16
N PHE A 71 25.29 -4.28 7.06
CA PHE A 71 25.77 -3.01 7.55
C PHE A 71 26.37 -3.20 8.97
N PRO A 72 27.57 -2.68 9.24
CA PRO A 72 28.09 -2.63 10.61
C PRO A 72 27.26 -1.67 11.47
N SER A 73 27.38 -1.81 12.79
CA SER A 73 26.85 -0.79 13.70
C SER A 73 27.54 0.57 13.47
N ILE A 74 26.88 1.65 13.82
CA ILE A 74 27.43 3.01 13.64
C ILE A 74 28.78 3.13 14.36
N ASP A 75 28.90 2.56 15.56
CA ASP A 75 30.11 2.62 16.38
C ASP A 75 31.30 1.84 15.77
N SER A 76 31.03 0.86 14.93
CA SER A 76 32.06 0.03 14.27
C SER A 76 32.18 0.31 12.76
N ALA A 77 31.44 1.32 12.27
CA ALA A 77 31.44 1.65 10.84
C ALA A 77 32.76 2.30 10.40
N GLY A 78 33.23 1.92 9.22
CA GLY A 78 34.45 2.46 8.61
C GLY A 78 34.41 2.37 7.08
N ASN A 79 35.43 2.92 6.43
CA ASN A 79 35.58 2.90 4.99
C ASN A 79 36.08 1.53 4.49
N VAL A 80 35.19 0.53 4.50
CA VAL A 80 35.51 -0.82 4.08
C VAL A 80 34.55 -1.30 2.99
N LEU A 81 35.06 -2.14 2.09
CA LEU A 81 34.20 -2.82 1.12
C LEU A 81 33.35 -3.87 1.85
N ARG A 82 32.04 -3.77 1.67
CA ARG A 82 31.12 -4.77 2.19
C ARG A 82 31.02 -5.94 1.23
N PRO A 83 31.22 -7.17 1.69
CA PRO A 83 31.17 -8.35 0.82
C PRO A 83 29.73 -8.66 0.36
N LYS A 84 28.72 -8.27 1.15
CA LYS A 84 27.31 -8.53 0.89
C LYS A 84 26.42 -7.48 1.57
N THR A 85 25.37 -7.08 0.88
CA THR A 85 24.26 -6.32 1.46
C THR A 85 22.97 -7.03 1.13
N THR A 86 22.08 -7.18 2.10
CA THR A 86 20.78 -7.83 1.92
C THR A 86 19.67 -6.90 2.34
N PHE A 87 18.62 -6.81 1.52
CA PHE A 87 17.41 -6.08 1.85
C PHE A 87 16.22 -7.03 1.89
N LYS A 88 15.36 -6.85 2.88
CA LYS A 88 14.03 -7.43 2.89
C LYS A 88 13.06 -6.40 2.31
N LEU A 89 12.39 -6.78 1.24
CA LEU A 89 11.45 -5.91 0.53
C LEU A 89 10.03 -6.40 0.78
N SER A 90 9.12 -5.46 0.97
CA SER A 90 7.68 -5.71 0.99
C SER A 90 7.04 -4.86 -0.08
N MET A 91 6.36 -5.51 -1.03
CA MET A 91 5.68 -4.82 -2.12
C MET A 91 4.18 -5.05 -2.02
N ARG A 92 3.42 -3.97 -1.87
CA ARG A 92 1.97 -3.98 -2.01
C ARG A 92 1.63 -3.82 -3.48
N ILE A 93 0.63 -4.57 -3.94
CA ILE A 93 0.17 -4.55 -5.33
C ILE A 93 -1.33 -4.27 -5.38
N PRO A 94 -1.83 -3.67 -6.48
CA PRO A 94 -3.26 -3.53 -6.72
C PRO A 94 -3.97 -4.89 -6.70
N PRO A 95 -5.25 -4.96 -6.28
CA PRO A 95 -5.97 -6.22 -6.18
C PRO A 95 -6.23 -6.90 -7.52
N THR A 96 -6.07 -6.18 -8.63
CA THR A 96 -6.18 -6.70 -10.01
C THR A 96 -4.87 -7.23 -10.58
N VAL A 97 -3.79 -7.20 -9.82
CA VAL A 97 -2.47 -7.71 -10.23
C VAL A 97 -2.22 -9.07 -9.61
N ASP A 98 -1.88 -10.04 -10.43
CA ASP A 98 -1.50 -11.37 -9.98
C ASP A 98 -0.19 -11.35 -9.20
N GLY A 99 -0.19 -11.94 -8.00
CA GLY A 99 0.95 -11.94 -7.10
C GLY A 99 2.18 -12.69 -7.63
N LYS A 100 1.99 -13.77 -8.40
CA LYS A 100 3.09 -14.53 -9.01
C LYS A 100 3.72 -13.75 -10.14
N MET A 101 2.91 -13.08 -10.96
CA MET A 101 3.41 -12.20 -12.01
C MET A 101 4.19 -11.01 -11.43
N ALA A 102 3.68 -10.40 -10.36
CA ALA A 102 4.36 -9.31 -9.67
C ALA A 102 5.71 -9.76 -9.10
N THR A 103 5.77 -10.92 -8.47
CA THR A 103 7.02 -11.52 -7.96
C THR A 103 8.02 -11.79 -9.08
N SER A 104 7.57 -12.32 -10.21
CA SER A 104 8.42 -12.56 -11.38
C SER A 104 8.95 -11.27 -11.98
N ALA A 105 8.11 -10.25 -12.09
CA ALA A 105 8.50 -8.94 -12.59
C ALA A 105 9.53 -8.26 -11.66
N MET A 106 9.35 -8.35 -10.35
CA MET A 106 10.31 -7.83 -9.37
C MET A 106 11.65 -8.58 -9.46
N ARG A 107 11.62 -9.91 -9.51
CA ARG A 107 12.83 -10.72 -9.72
C ARG A 107 13.58 -10.25 -10.97
N LYS A 108 12.89 -10.15 -12.09
CA LYS A 108 13.47 -9.71 -13.35
C LYS A 108 14.11 -8.32 -13.20
N ALA A 109 13.38 -7.36 -12.67
CA ALA A 109 13.85 -5.98 -12.52
C ALA A 109 15.09 -5.86 -11.63
N LEU A 110 15.22 -6.71 -10.61
CA LEU A 110 16.32 -6.64 -9.64
C LEU A 110 17.54 -7.48 -10.06
N THR A 111 17.35 -8.53 -10.87
CA THR A 111 18.45 -9.46 -11.23
C THR A 111 18.94 -9.33 -12.66
N GLU A 112 18.14 -8.72 -13.55
CA GLU A 112 18.52 -8.52 -14.95
C GLU A 112 19.34 -7.22 -15.05
N ASN A 113 20.56 -7.32 -15.57
CA ASN A 113 21.47 -6.19 -15.74
C ASN A 113 21.82 -5.41 -14.46
N PRO A 114 22.30 -6.06 -13.40
CA PRO A 114 22.68 -5.36 -12.18
C PRO A 114 23.83 -4.38 -12.44
N PRO A 115 23.83 -3.19 -11.84
CA PRO A 115 24.88 -2.22 -11.98
C PRO A 115 26.26 -2.81 -11.64
N TYR A 116 27.27 -2.44 -12.39
CA TYR A 116 28.67 -2.85 -12.17
C TYR A 116 28.89 -4.36 -12.13
N ASN A 117 28.04 -5.12 -12.82
CA ASN A 117 28.11 -6.58 -12.85
C ASN A 117 28.05 -7.24 -11.45
N ALA A 118 27.31 -6.62 -10.53
CA ALA A 118 27.12 -7.15 -9.20
C ALA A 118 26.37 -8.49 -9.23
N LYS A 119 26.74 -9.41 -8.33
CA LYS A 119 25.98 -10.66 -8.15
C LYS A 119 24.74 -10.39 -7.31
N VAL A 120 23.57 -10.47 -7.92
CA VAL A 120 22.29 -10.31 -7.24
C VAL A 120 21.60 -11.66 -7.11
N SER A 121 21.19 -12.04 -5.92
CA SER A 121 20.28 -13.15 -5.65
C SER A 121 18.94 -12.60 -5.20
N PHE A 122 17.86 -13.18 -5.69
CA PHE A 122 16.51 -12.82 -5.31
C PHE A 122 15.80 -14.06 -4.77
N ASP A 123 15.48 -14.00 -3.50
CA ASP A 123 14.67 -15.00 -2.82
C ASP A 123 13.29 -14.40 -2.53
N ALA A 124 12.24 -15.14 -2.80
CA ALA A 124 10.88 -14.63 -2.70
C ALA A 124 9.98 -15.62 -1.96
N ASP A 125 9.33 -15.11 -0.95
CA ASP A 125 8.12 -15.72 -0.44
C ASP A 125 7.01 -15.68 -1.52
N CYS A 126 5.95 -16.45 -1.34
CA CYS A 126 4.84 -16.47 -2.27
C CYS A 126 4.13 -15.11 -2.31
N GLY A 127 4.07 -14.51 -3.48
CA GLY A 127 3.21 -13.35 -3.71
C GLY A 127 1.74 -13.76 -3.65
N ALA A 128 0.95 -13.10 -2.81
CA ALA A 128 -0.49 -13.28 -2.75
C ALA A 128 -1.19 -12.25 -3.65
N THR A 129 -2.20 -12.69 -4.38
CA THR A 129 -3.10 -11.81 -5.14
C THR A 129 -4.11 -11.18 -4.19
N GLY A 130 -4.38 -9.89 -4.36
CA GLY A 130 -5.39 -9.18 -3.58
C GLY A 130 -6.81 -9.58 -3.96
N TRP A 131 -7.76 -9.07 -3.23
CA TRP A 131 -9.18 -9.27 -3.50
C TRP A 131 -9.80 -8.00 -4.08
N ASN A 132 -10.27 -8.06 -5.31
CA ASN A 132 -11.07 -7.00 -5.90
C ASN A 132 -12.53 -7.24 -5.53
N ALA A 133 -13.01 -6.56 -4.50
CA ALA A 133 -14.37 -6.71 -4.01
C ALA A 133 -15.39 -6.53 -5.13
N PRO A 134 -16.34 -7.45 -5.32
CA PRO A 134 -17.43 -7.29 -6.26
C PRO A 134 -18.34 -6.13 -5.83
N GLU A 135 -19.22 -5.72 -6.72
CA GLU A 135 -20.20 -4.70 -6.41
C GLU A 135 -21.10 -5.14 -5.26
N THR A 136 -21.28 -4.25 -4.27
CA THR A 136 -22.15 -4.53 -3.12
C THR A 136 -23.58 -4.74 -3.57
N ALA A 137 -24.24 -5.77 -3.08
CA ALA A 137 -25.62 -6.09 -3.40
C ALA A 137 -26.56 -4.88 -3.12
N SER A 138 -27.54 -4.68 -4.00
CA SER A 138 -28.43 -3.50 -3.95
C SER A 138 -29.18 -3.39 -2.63
N TRP A 139 -29.62 -4.50 -2.07
CA TRP A 139 -30.31 -4.51 -0.76
C TRP A 139 -29.39 -4.01 0.37
N LEU A 140 -28.13 -4.40 0.34
CA LEU A 140 -27.14 -3.97 1.34
C LEU A 140 -26.77 -2.51 1.18
N LYS A 141 -26.60 -2.02 -0.07
CA LYS A 141 -26.39 -0.61 -0.35
C LYS A 141 -27.53 0.23 0.23
N SER A 142 -28.78 -0.18 -0.01
CA SER A 142 -29.97 0.53 0.49
C SER A 142 -30.06 0.53 2.01
N ALA A 143 -29.78 -0.62 2.65
CA ALA A 143 -29.80 -0.72 4.11
C ALA A 143 -28.73 0.15 4.76
N LEU A 144 -27.51 0.15 4.20
CA LEU A 144 -26.41 0.98 4.70
C LEU A 144 -26.69 2.47 4.50
N ALA A 145 -27.25 2.86 3.36
CA ALA A 145 -27.64 4.25 3.11
C ALA A 145 -28.66 4.73 4.13
N GLN A 146 -29.72 3.96 4.39
CA GLN A 146 -30.74 4.30 5.38
C GLN A 146 -30.13 4.38 6.79
N ALA A 147 -29.35 3.38 7.20
CA ALA A 147 -28.72 3.35 8.52
C ALA A 147 -27.78 4.54 8.73
N SER A 148 -27.01 4.90 7.70
CA SER A 148 -26.09 6.03 7.76
C SER A 148 -26.83 7.36 7.98
N VAL A 149 -27.88 7.62 7.19
CA VAL A 149 -28.67 8.83 7.33
C VAL A 149 -29.37 8.88 8.69
N GLN A 150 -29.94 7.76 9.14
CA GLN A 150 -30.63 7.70 10.44
C GLN A 150 -29.71 7.93 11.63
N SER A 151 -28.51 7.34 11.60
CA SER A 151 -27.60 7.34 12.75
C SER A 151 -26.62 8.50 12.74
N TYR A 152 -26.22 8.97 11.57
CA TYR A 152 -25.16 9.98 11.41
C TYR A 152 -25.60 11.24 10.66
N GLY A 153 -26.83 11.28 10.11
CA GLY A 153 -27.33 12.42 9.35
C GLY A 153 -26.60 12.65 8.02
N ARG A 154 -25.86 11.67 7.52
CA ARG A 154 -25.04 11.77 6.30
C ARG A 154 -25.21 10.52 5.44
N GLU A 155 -24.99 10.68 4.14
CA GLU A 155 -24.93 9.55 3.23
C GLU A 155 -23.73 8.64 3.54
N VAL A 156 -23.87 7.35 3.21
CA VAL A 156 -22.79 6.38 3.37
C VAL A 156 -21.65 6.70 2.39
N ALA A 157 -20.42 6.68 2.90
CA ALA A 157 -19.22 6.76 2.09
C ALA A 157 -18.50 5.41 2.05
N TRP A 158 -17.76 5.17 0.98
CA TRP A 158 -17.03 3.96 0.73
C TRP A 158 -15.55 4.27 0.57
N ILE A 159 -14.70 3.48 1.19
CA ILE A 159 -13.25 3.58 1.04
C ILE A 159 -12.67 2.19 0.82
N GLY A 160 -11.67 2.08 -0.06
CA GLY A 160 -10.90 0.87 -0.22
C GLY A 160 -9.91 0.70 0.94
N GLU A 161 -9.57 -0.54 1.28
CA GLU A 161 -8.50 -0.83 2.23
C GLU A 161 -7.27 -1.35 1.49
N GLY A 162 -6.12 -0.74 1.77
CA GLY A 162 -4.83 -1.06 1.14
C GLY A 162 -4.06 -2.12 1.90
N GLY A 163 -4.58 -3.30 2.00
CA GLY A 163 -3.90 -4.43 2.63
C GLY A 163 -4.40 -5.74 2.03
N THR A 164 -3.47 -6.62 1.71
CA THR A 164 -3.85 -7.96 1.24
C THR A 164 -4.32 -8.77 2.42
N ILE A 165 -5.60 -9.14 2.40
CA ILE A 165 -6.14 -10.17 3.28
C ILE A 165 -6.43 -11.39 2.39
N PRO A 166 -5.50 -12.35 2.26
CA PRO A 166 -5.65 -13.50 1.35
C PRO A 166 -6.93 -14.30 1.61
N PHE A 167 -7.39 -14.30 2.84
CA PHE A 167 -8.64 -14.92 3.26
C PHE A 167 -9.87 -14.35 2.53
N MET A 168 -9.89 -13.04 2.26
CA MET A 168 -11.01 -12.41 1.56
C MET A 168 -11.11 -12.89 0.10
N ASN A 169 -9.97 -13.05 -0.58
CA ASN A 169 -9.97 -13.60 -1.93
C ASN A 169 -10.49 -15.06 -1.94
N MET A 170 -10.03 -15.87 -0.97
CA MET A 170 -10.48 -17.25 -0.82
C MET A 170 -11.99 -17.36 -0.56
N LEU A 171 -12.58 -16.44 0.19
CA LEU A 171 -14.03 -16.39 0.42
C LEU A 171 -14.80 -15.91 -0.82
N GLY A 172 -14.23 -14.97 -1.57
CA GLY A 172 -14.86 -14.40 -2.76
C GLY A 172 -14.93 -15.36 -3.95
N GLU A 173 -14.07 -16.39 -3.98
CA GLU A 173 -14.04 -17.43 -5.02
C GLU A 173 -15.02 -18.60 -4.76
N ARG A 174 -15.71 -18.63 -3.64
CA ARG A 174 -16.71 -19.64 -3.24
C ARG A 174 -18.14 -19.12 -3.32
#